data_0a9e22a524c1cc40d114698883e2c93b
#
_entry.id   0a9e22a524c1cc40d114698883e2c93b
#
_cell.length_a   1.000
_cell.length_b   1.000
_cell.length_c   1.000
_cell.angle_alpha   90.00
_cell.angle_beta   90.00
_cell.angle_gamma   90.00
#
_symmetry.space_group_name_H-M   'P 1'
#
loop_
_entity.id
_entity.type
_entity.pdbx_description
1 polymer ?
#
loop_
_entity_poly.entity_id
_entity_poly.type
_entity_poly.pdbx_seq_one_letter_code
_entity_poly.pdbx_strand_id
1 'polypeptide(L)'
;MLRLLSALLVGMLLSACVSDRAFQAGQAQTKSAPVDLADDGKYVLAHVEFDDQGWFHDIRQRQALFDRLQALKAANQAMLIVTYTHGWKHNASESNGNLAEFRKLLSQLHKVEAAAKREKGPRTVVGVYIGWRGASLSLPFLDNITFWTRKNAAERVGTRSVKQLFIELNQFRMLANGWDTPDQLAESDETQLIFVGHSFGGLVTYHALYSEILERGLQVNAKGNYRVAKSFGDFVLLVNPAFEGSAYEPIWQAAQLRACYPTWQKPVMAIVTSSADWATRYAFPAGRLYTLAQSASLPGERETVMHTVGHLERYRTHRLVTGPPAADEPPALAEDAAQGRASAQPNARAVTRIGDFRLIKTENAAPARMPYLVIQAGPELIADHNDFWNDRFRAFTVGFIANQILSQQGWTARGAERAAPAGEACAAFRSGAATVSPAAPHTQ
;
A
#
# COMPACT_ATOMS: atom_id res chain seq x y z
N MET A 1 1.77 -54.05 -1.53
CA MET A 1 1.64 -53.05 -0.46
C MET A 1 2.26 -51.69 -0.82
N LEU A 2 3.53 -51.64 -1.24
CA LEU A 2 4.21 -50.37 -1.57
C LEU A 2 3.53 -49.57 -2.70
N ARG A 3 3.07 -50.22 -3.77
CA ARG A 3 2.37 -49.59 -4.91
C ARG A 3 0.97 -49.03 -4.52
N LEU A 4 0.28 -49.67 -3.62
CA LEU A 4 -1.00 -49.18 -3.07
C LEU A 4 -0.81 -47.98 -2.15
N LEU A 5 0.23 -48.01 -1.31
CA LEU A 5 0.61 -46.86 -0.47
C LEU A 5 1.04 -45.65 -1.31
N SER A 6 1.82 -45.89 -2.39
CA SER A 6 2.21 -44.82 -3.32
C SER A 6 0.99 -44.25 -4.07
N ALA A 7 0.06 -45.07 -4.51
CA ALA A 7 -1.15 -44.60 -5.19
C ALA A 7 -2.09 -43.82 -4.25
N LEU A 8 -2.22 -44.26 -2.98
CA LEU A 8 -2.95 -43.56 -1.95
C LEU A 8 -2.29 -42.20 -1.62
N LEU A 9 -0.96 -42.17 -1.51
CA LEU A 9 -0.23 -40.91 -1.24
C LEU A 9 -0.38 -39.91 -2.38
N VAL A 10 -0.27 -40.40 -3.63
CA VAL A 10 -0.48 -39.57 -4.85
C VAL A 10 -1.94 -39.09 -4.92
N GLY A 11 -2.91 -39.96 -4.61
CA GLY A 11 -4.32 -39.61 -4.56
C GLY A 11 -4.62 -38.54 -3.47
N MET A 12 -4.02 -38.65 -2.29
CA MET A 12 -4.13 -37.64 -1.23
C MET A 12 -3.48 -36.31 -1.62
N LEU A 13 -2.32 -36.34 -2.28
CA LEU A 13 -1.65 -35.13 -2.76
C LEU A 13 -2.45 -34.43 -3.85
N LEU A 14 -3.08 -35.18 -4.76
CA LEU A 14 -3.93 -34.63 -5.82
C LEU A 14 -5.23 -34.02 -5.26
N SER A 15 -5.82 -34.65 -4.25
CA SER A 15 -7.04 -34.13 -3.59
C SER A 15 -6.77 -32.93 -2.67
N ALA A 16 -5.54 -32.74 -2.23
CA ALA A 16 -5.12 -31.61 -1.39
C ALA A 16 -4.80 -30.34 -2.20
N CYS A 17 -4.70 -30.43 -3.53
CA CYS A 17 -4.45 -29.28 -4.38
C CYS A 17 -5.61 -28.28 -4.33
N VAL A 18 -5.35 -27.05 -3.95
CA VAL A 18 -6.31 -25.96 -4.05
C VAL A 18 -6.53 -25.66 -5.54
N SER A 19 -7.80 -25.68 -5.98
CA SER A 19 -8.13 -25.40 -7.38
C SER A 19 -7.70 -23.99 -7.79
N ASP A 20 -7.08 -23.87 -8.96
CA ASP A 20 -6.83 -22.60 -9.61
C ASP A 20 -8.07 -22.24 -10.46
N ARG A 21 -9.05 -21.60 -9.82
CA ARG A 21 -10.32 -21.19 -10.45
C ARG A 21 -10.78 -19.84 -9.92
N ALA A 22 -11.57 -19.13 -10.72
CA ALA A 22 -12.31 -17.98 -10.22
C ALA A 22 -13.42 -18.43 -9.28
N PHE A 23 -13.48 -17.84 -8.08
CA PHE A 23 -14.53 -18.12 -7.08
C PHE A 23 -15.81 -17.34 -7.37
N GLN A 24 -15.72 -16.17 -8.00
CA GLN A 24 -16.84 -15.27 -8.30
C GLN A 24 -17.34 -15.38 -9.75
N ALA A 25 -16.74 -16.20 -10.60
CA ALA A 25 -17.13 -16.35 -12.00
C ALA A 25 -18.53 -16.96 -12.21
N GLY A 26 -18.96 -17.84 -11.28
CA GLY A 26 -20.28 -18.49 -11.34
C GLY A 26 -21.45 -17.52 -11.15
N GLN A 27 -21.28 -16.42 -10.50
CA GLN A 27 -22.30 -15.40 -10.28
C GLN A 27 -22.64 -14.61 -11.55
N ALA A 28 -21.68 -14.51 -12.49
CA ALA A 28 -21.91 -13.88 -13.79
C ALA A 28 -22.91 -14.66 -14.69
N GLN A 29 -23.13 -15.95 -14.44
CA GLN A 29 -24.07 -16.80 -15.20
C GLN A 29 -25.47 -16.81 -14.59
N THR A 30 -25.62 -16.49 -13.32
CA THR A 30 -26.91 -16.42 -12.60
C THR A 30 -27.20 -14.96 -12.28
N LYS A 31 -27.78 -14.19 -13.14
CA LYS A 31 -28.35 -12.83 -12.94
C LYS A 31 -27.72 -11.89 -11.86
N SER A 32 -26.79 -12.34 -11.05
CA SER A 32 -26.00 -11.54 -10.13
C SER A 32 -24.78 -11.02 -10.87
N ALA A 33 -24.75 -9.72 -11.11
CA ALA A 33 -23.61 -9.07 -11.69
C ALA A 33 -22.35 -9.33 -10.84
N PRO A 34 -21.14 -9.48 -11.41
CA PRO A 34 -19.87 -9.59 -10.68
C PRO A 34 -19.54 -8.31 -9.87
N VAL A 35 -20.50 -7.42 -9.78
CA VAL A 35 -20.46 -6.17 -9.01
C VAL A 35 -21.73 -6.10 -8.18
N ASP A 36 -21.57 -6.23 -6.86
CA ASP A 36 -22.67 -6.16 -5.92
C ASP A 36 -22.86 -4.74 -5.38
N LEU A 37 -24.12 -4.32 -5.25
CA LEU A 37 -24.49 -3.26 -4.32
C LEU A 37 -24.62 -3.91 -2.95
N ALA A 38 -23.60 -3.77 -2.12
CA ALA A 38 -23.57 -4.40 -0.81
C ALA A 38 -24.11 -3.45 0.28
N ASP A 39 -24.51 -4.01 1.43
CA ASP A 39 -24.95 -3.28 2.61
C ASP A 39 -26.00 -2.19 2.32
N ASP A 40 -27.16 -2.58 1.78
CA ASP A 40 -28.28 -1.67 1.50
C ASP A 40 -27.91 -0.47 0.61
N GLY A 41 -26.96 -0.65 -0.30
CA GLY A 41 -26.53 0.38 -1.24
C GLY A 41 -25.44 1.33 -0.72
N LYS A 42 -24.84 1.05 0.45
CA LYS A 42 -23.81 1.90 1.05
C LYS A 42 -22.52 1.94 0.24
N TYR A 43 -22.16 0.85 -0.44
CA TYR A 43 -20.97 0.79 -1.29
C TYR A 43 -21.17 -0.18 -2.45
N VAL A 44 -20.31 -0.10 -3.44
CA VAL A 44 -20.20 -1.06 -4.54
C VAL A 44 -19.00 -1.95 -4.27
N LEU A 45 -19.12 -3.26 -4.46
CA LEU A 45 -18.01 -4.21 -4.37
C LEU A 45 -17.89 -4.98 -5.67
N ALA A 46 -16.71 -4.94 -6.28
CA ALA A 46 -16.34 -5.71 -7.45
C ALA A 46 -15.23 -6.70 -7.12
N HIS A 47 -15.22 -7.85 -7.79
CA HIS A 47 -14.18 -8.85 -7.70
C HIS A 47 -13.47 -8.95 -9.04
N VAL A 48 -12.14 -8.99 -9.02
CA VAL A 48 -11.31 -9.29 -10.18
C VAL A 48 -10.27 -10.32 -9.78
N GLU A 49 -10.32 -11.50 -10.41
CA GLU A 49 -9.51 -12.65 -10.02
C GLU A 49 -8.47 -13.00 -11.07
N PHE A 50 -7.32 -13.47 -10.60
CA PHE A 50 -6.13 -13.75 -11.39
C PHE A 50 -5.60 -15.15 -11.14
N ASP A 51 -5.12 -15.81 -12.17
CA ASP A 51 -4.45 -17.10 -12.11
C ASP A 51 -3.00 -16.99 -11.61
N ASP A 52 -2.33 -18.13 -11.39
CA ASP A 52 -0.95 -18.19 -10.93
C ASP A 52 0.08 -17.59 -11.90
N GLN A 53 -0.32 -17.37 -13.15
CA GLN A 53 0.51 -16.69 -14.14
C GLN A 53 0.24 -15.18 -14.17
N GLY A 54 -0.76 -14.70 -13.41
CA GLY A 54 -1.15 -13.30 -13.33
C GLY A 54 -2.05 -12.85 -14.48
N TRP A 55 -2.74 -13.76 -15.17
CA TRP A 55 -3.78 -13.42 -16.16
C TRP A 55 -5.14 -13.34 -15.49
N PHE A 56 -6.06 -12.60 -16.09
CA PHE A 56 -7.45 -12.57 -15.64
C PHE A 56 -8.07 -13.96 -15.76
N HIS A 57 -8.60 -14.47 -14.66
CA HIS A 57 -9.39 -15.72 -14.70
C HIS A 57 -10.66 -15.57 -15.54
N ASP A 58 -11.33 -14.42 -15.41
CA ASP A 58 -12.52 -14.07 -16.16
C ASP A 58 -12.49 -12.57 -16.50
N ILE A 59 -12.28 -12.27 -17.78
CA ILE A 59 -12.22 -10.90 -18.28
C ILE A 59 -13.56 -10.14 -18.07
N ARG A 60 -14.68 -10.86 -17.92
CA ARG A 60 -16.00 -10.27 -17.68
C ARG A 60 -16.07 -9.59 -16.32
N GLN A 61 -15.31 -10.07 -15.30
CA GLN A 61 -15.22 -9.40 -14.01
C GLN A 61 -14.63 -7.98 -14.15
N ARG A 62 -13.55 -7.86 -14.92
CA ARG A 62 -12.95 -6.57 -15.25
C ARG A 62 -13.95 -5.69 -16.01
N GLN A 63 -14.61 -6.24 -17.03
CA GLN A 63 -15.57 -5.49 -17.84
C GLN A 63 -16.71 -4.94 -16.97
N ALA A 64 -17.33 -5.76 -16.15
CA ALA A 64 -18.43 -5.35 -15.27
C ALA A 64 -18.00 -4.28 -14.25
N LEU A 65 -16.75 -4.33 -13.73
CA LEU A 65 -16.20 -3.27 -12.91
C LEU A 65 -16.20 -1.94 -13.67
N PHE A 66 -15.62 -1.90 -14.88
CA PHE A 66 -15.53 -0.65 -15.64
C PHE A 66 -16.88 -0.16 -16.14
N ASP A 67 -17.81 -1.04 -16.52
CA ASP A 67 -19.19 -0.68 -16.86
C ASP A 67 -19.87 0.01 -15.66
N ARG A 68 -19.68 -0.50 -14.45
CA ARG A 68 -20.22 0.12 -13.23
C ARG A 68 -19.58 1.47 -12.93
N LEU A 69 -18.25 1.59 -13.05
CA LEU A 69 -17.54 2.85 -12.88
C LEU A 69 -18.01 3.90 -13.90
N GLN A 70 -18.19 3.52 -15.16
CA GLN A 70 -18.72 4.41 -16.20
C GLN A 70 -20.17 4.86 -15.91
N ALA A 71 -21.02 3.96 -15.41
CA ALA A 71 -22.38 4.31 -15.01
C ALA A 71 -22.40 5.33 -13.87
N LEU A 72 -21.53 5.18 -12.86
CA LEU A 72 -21.39 6.16 -11.78
C LEU A 72 -20.88 7.51 -12.30
N LYS A 73 -19.88 7.50 -13.19
CA LYS A 73 -19.38 8.72 -13.83
C LYS A 73 -20.49 9.43 -14.65
N ALA A 74 -21.27 8.66 -15.43
CA ALA A 74 -22.39 9.20 -16.22
C ALA A 74 -23.47 9.82 -15.33
N ALA A 75 -23.67 9.31 -14.11
CA ALA A 75 -24.53 9.89 -13.08
C ALA A 75 -23.89 11.08 -12.33
N ASN A 76 -22.74 11.57 -12.77
CA ASN A 76 -21.96 12.65 -12.15
C ASN A 76 -21.59 12.37 -10.68
N GLN A 77 -21.38 11.10 -10.33
CA GLN A 77 -20.97 10.68 -9.00
C GLN A 77 -19.44 10.61 -8.89
N ALA A 78 -18.85 11.39 -8.01
CA ALA A 78 -17.47 11.20 -7.60
C ALA A 78 -17.33 9.90 -6.78
N MET A 79 -16.17 9.26 -6.84
CA MET A 79 -15.94 7.94 -6.24
C MET A 79 -14.72 7.92 -5.32
N LEU A 80 -14.80 7.13 -4.26
CA LEU A 80 -13.66 6.66 -3.50
C LEU A 80 -13.42 5.19 -3.88
N ILE A 81 -12.49 4.94 -4.79
CA ILE A 81 -12.15 3.60 -5.25
C ILE A 81 -11.06 3.04 -4.32
N VAL A 82 -11.31 1.89 -3.72
CA VAL A 82 -10.37 1.22 -2.81
C VAL A 82 -10.14 -0.20 -3.32
N THR A 83 -8.91 -0.51 -3.75
CA THR A 83 -8.54 -1.88 -4.06
C THR A 83 -8.01 -2.59 -2.82
N TYR A 84 -8.26 -3.88 -2.69
CA TYR A 84 -7.64 -4.71 -1.66
C TYR A 84 -7.11 -6.00 -2.26
N THR A 85 -5.81 -6.25 -2.08
CA THR A 85 -5.13 -7.47 -2.50
C THR A 85 -4.81 -8.33 -1.29
N HIS A 86 -5.42 -9.52 -1.21
CA HIS A 86 -5.27 -10.43 -0.07
C HIS A 86 -3.92 -11.15 -0.05
N GLY A 87 -3.55 -11.65 1.14
CA GLY A 87 -2.30 -12.36 1.38
C GLY A 87 -2.37 -13.87 1.10
N TRP A 88 -1.32 -14.56 1.58
CA TRP A 88 -1.19 -16.00 1.52
C TRP A 88 -2.32 -16.72 2.25
N LYS A 89 -2.68 -17.91 1.78
CA LYS A 89 -3.78 -18.78 2.27
C LYS A 89 -5.21 -18.23 2.07
N HIS A 90 -5.37 -17.10 1.40
CA HIS A 90 -6.67 -16.50 1.11
C HIS A 90 -7.06 -16.65 -0.37
N ASN A 91 -8.30 -16.32 -0.68
CA ASN A 91 -8.88 -16.31 -2.03
C ASN A 91 -10.10 -15.36 -2.07
N ALA A 92 -10.82 -15.33 -3.19
CA ALA A 92 -12.00 -14.48 -3.37
C ALA A 92 -13.34 -15.17 -3.05
N SER A 93 -13.35 -16.31 -2.35
CA SER A 93 -14.61 -16.97 -1.98
C SER A 93 -15.40 -16.15 -0.95
N GLU A 94 -16.74 -16.25 -1.00
CA GLU A 94 -17.61 -15.58 -0.03
C GLU A 94 -17.38 -16.04 1.42
N SER A 95 -16.89 -17.26 1.62
CA SER A 95 -16.52 -17.79 2.93
C SER A 95 -15.18 -17.29 3.44
N ASN A 96 -14.43 -16.50 2.66
CA ASN A 96 -13.13 -16.02 3.07
C ASN A 96 -13.23 -14.82 4.02
N GLY A 97 -12.61 -14.94 5.20
CA GLY A 97 -12.67 -13.91 6.24
C GLY A 97 -12.18 -12.54 5.77
N ASN A 98 -11.16 -12.47 4.89
CA ASN A 98 -10.64 -11.20 4.38
C ASN A 98 -11.68 -10.44 3.54
N LEU A 99 -12.55 -11.14 2.81
CA LEU A 99 -13.61 -10.50 2.06
C LEU A 99 -14.63 -9.86 3.01
N ALA A 100 -15.03 -10.57 4.08
CA ALA A 100 -15.94 -10.05 5.09
C ALA A 100 -15.35 -8.81 5.79
N GLU A 101 -14.06 -8.83 6.13
CA GLU A 101 -13.39 -7.69 6.77
C GLU A 101 -13.22 -6.50 5.81
N PHE A 102 -12.96 -6.76 4.54
CA PHE A 102 -12.91 -5.70 3.53
C PHE A 102 -14.27 -5.01 3.37
N ARG A 103 -15.39 -5.78 3.40
CA ARG A 103 -16.76 -5.22 3.44
C ARG A 103 -16.95 -4.27 4.62
N LYS A 104 -16.44 -4.63 5.82
CA LYS A 104 -16.52 -3.75 7.01
C LYS A 104 -15.71 -2.46 6.81
N LEU A 105 -14.51 -2.54 6.21
CA LEU A 105 -13.71 -1.35 5.88
C LEU A 105 -14.45 -0.42 4.94
N LEU A 106 -15.05 -0.94 3.86
CA LEU A 106 -15.83 -0.15 2.90
C LEU A 106 -17.03 0.51 3.55
N SER A 107 -17.75 -0.21 4.44
CA SER A 107 -18.87 0.35 5.20
C SER A 107 -18.44 1.50 6.13
N GLN A 108 -17.25 1.39 6.76
CA GLN A 108 -16.71 2.48 7.58
C GLN A 108 -16.27 3.68 6.75
N LEU A 109 -15.64 3.46 5.60
CA LEU A 109 -15.29 4.55 4.67
C LEU A 109 -16.54 5.23 4.12
N HIS A 110 -17.62 4.50 3.84
CA HIS A 110 -18.90 5.10 3.48
C HIS A 110 -19.42 6.04 4.57
N LYS A 111 -19.31 5.67 5.86
CA LYS A 111 -19.70 6.57 6.96
C LYS A 111 -18.85 7.83 7.00
N VAL A 112 -17.55 7.73 6.73
CA VAL A 112 -16.64 8.89 6.62
C VAL A 112 -17.07 9.79 5.47
N GLU A 113 -17.36 9.23 4.29
CA GLU A 113 -17.82 9.98 3.13
C GLU A 113 -19.16 10.66 3.37
N ALA A 114 -20.11 9.96 3.99
CA ALA A 114 -21.43 10.51 4.35
C ALA A 114 -21.34 11.64 5.37
N ALA A 115 -20.37 11.59 6.29
CA ALA A 115 -20.13 12.65 7.28
C ALA A 115 -19.34 13.84 6.71
N ALA A 116 -18.64 13.67 5.61
CA ALA A 116 -17.86 14.74 4.98
C ALA A 116 -18.80 15.74 4.31
N LYS A 117 -18.70 17.00 4.71
CA LYS A 117 -19.46 18.10 4.09
C LYS A 117 -18.78 18.49 2.77
N ARG A 118 -19.16 17.85 1.67
CA ARG A 118 -18.65 18.14 0.33
C ARG A 118 -19.68 18.90 -0.48
N GLU A 119 -19.23 19.82 -1.34
CA GLU A 119 -20.14 20.63 -2.18
C GLU A 119 -20.97 19.78 -3.14
N LYS A 120 -20.35 18.73 -3.70
CA LYS A 120 -21.01 17.81 -4.67
C LYS A 120 -21.67 16.60 -4.00
N GLY A 121 -21.76 16.57 -2.68
CA GLY A 121 -22.27 15.43 -1.92
C GLY A 121 -21.20 14.34 -1.66
N PRO A 122 -21.57 13.26 -0.95
CA PRO A 122 -20.64 12.21 -0.61
C PRO A 122 -20.22 11.42 -1.84
N ARG A 123 -18.95 10.98 -1.88
CA ARG A 123 -18.47 10.08 -2.92
C ARG A 123 -19.07 8.68 -2.72
N THR A 124 -19.33 8.00 -3.83
CA THR A 124 -19.67 6.58 -3.80
C THR A 124 -18.42 5.77 -3.50
N VAL A 125 -18.45 4.97 -2.43
CA VAL A 125 -17.35 4.05 -2.11
C VAL A 125 -17.43 2.84 -3.03
N VAL A 126 -16.33 2.54 -3.73
CA VAL A 126 -16.22 1.38 -4.63
C VAL A 126 -15.04 0.52 -4.18
N GLY A 127 -15.33 -0.66 -3.67
CA GLY A 127 -14.33 -1.67 -3.36
C GLY A 127 -14.00 -2.53 -4.57
N VAL A 128 -12.72 -2.82 -4.79
CA VAL A 128 -12.25 -3.78 -5.79
C VAL A 128 -11.40 -4.84 -5.09
N TYR A 129 -11.97 -6.03 -4.91
CA TYR A 129 -11.26 -7.15 -4.30
C TYR A 129 -10.41 -7.86 -5.37
N ILE A 130 -9.10 -7.85 -5.16
CA ILE A 130 -8.12 -8.49 -6.05
C ILE A 130 -7.89 -9.92 -5.54
N GLY A 131 -8.52 -10.88 -6.25
CA GLY A 131 -8.45 -12.29 -5.92
C GLY A 131 -7.30 -12.98 -6.65
N TRP A 132 -6.61 -13.89 -5.99
CA TRP A 132 -5.62 -14.79 -6.58
C TRP A 132 -5.53 -16.06 -5.73
N ARG A 133 -4.86 -17.10 -6.24
CA ARG A 133 -4.72 -18.34 -5.48
C ARG A 133 -3.63 -18.19 -4.40
N GLY A 134 -4.01 -17.77 -3.20
CA GLY A 134 -3.09 -17.57 -2.08
C GLY A 134 -2.49 -18.87 -1.51
N ALA A 135 -3.13 -20.03 -1.69
CA ALA A 135 -2.66 -21.33 -1.23
C ALA A 135 -2.61 -22.35 -2.38
N SER A 136 -1.61 -23.25 -2.38
CA SER A 136 -1.50 -24.35 -3.34
C SER A 136 -2.00 -25.68 -2.78
N LEU A 137 -1.81 -25.90 -1.48
CA LEU A 137 -2.19 -27.10 -0.75
C LEU A 137 -3.04 -26.74 0.47
N SER A 138 -4.00 -27.58 0.78
CA SER A 138 -4.90 -27.45 1.95
C SER A 138 -4.55 -28.37 3.12
N LEU A 139 -3.45 -29.13 3.04
CA LEU A 139 -3.02 -30.05 4.11
C LEU A 139 -2.20 -29.30 5.16
N PRO A 140 -2.51 -29.48 6.47
CA PRO A 140 -1.74 -28.91 7.57
C PRO A 140 -0.24 -29.24 7.43
N PHE A 141 0.62 -28.26 7.72
CA PHE A 141 2.08 -28.30 7.63
C PHE A 141 2.67 -28.37 6.20
N LEU A 142 2.00 -28.98 5.21
CA LEU A 142 2.47 -29.05 3.83
C LEU A 142 2.22 -27.74 3.07
N ASP A 143 1.26 -26.94 3.50
CA ASP A 143 1.00 -25.60 2.97
C ASP A 143 2.23 -24.68 3.14
N ASN A 144 3.00 -24.83 4.22
CA ASN A 144 4.21 -24.05 4.47
C ASN A 144 5.33 -24.35 3.46
N ILE A 145 5.40 -25.56 2.91
CA ILE A 145 6.38 -25.94 1.88
C ILE A 145 6.12 -25.14 0.59
N THR A 146 4.87 -24.76 0.35
CA THR A 146 4.48 -23.99 -0.85
C THR A 146 4.68 -22.47 -0.72
N PHE A 147 5.14 -21.97 0.42
CA PHE A 147 5.32 -20.54 0.67
C PHE A 147 6.11 -19.83 -0.45
N TRP A 148 7.26 -20.39 -0.85
CA TRP A 148 8.11 -19.79 -1.89
C TRP A 148 7.51 -19.89 -3.28
N THR A 149 6.79 -20.97 -3.57
CA THR A 149 6.07 -21.07 -4.84
C THR A 149 4.93 -20.06 -4.92
N ARG A 150 4.28 -19.76 -3.78
CA ARG A 150 3.25 -18.73 -3.70
C ARG A 150 3.83 -17.33 -3.77
N LYS A 151 5.03 -17.09 -3.17
CA LYS A 151 5.75 -15.83 -3.36
C LYS A 151 6.05 -15.57 -4.85
N ASN A 152 6.61 -16.56 -5.55
CA ASN A 152 6.88 -16.45 -6.98
C ASN A 152 5.60 -16.26 -7.83
N ALA A 153 4.47 -16.86 -7.42
CA ALA A 153 3.18 -16.59 -8.06
C ALA A 153 2.73 -15.14 -7.81
N ALA A 154 2.84 -14.65 -6.58
CA ALA A 154 2.51 -13.27 -6.23
C ALA A 154 3.31 -12.25 -7.04
N GLU A 155 4.61 -12.50 -7.27
CA GLU A 155 5.46 -11.66 -8.12
C GLU A 155 4.95 -11.62 -9.57
N ARG A 156 4.59 -12.77 -10.14
CA ARG A 156 4.00 -12.83 -11.50
C ARG A 156 2.65 -12.09 -11.57
N VAL A 157 1.79 -12.33 -10.57
CA VAL A 157 0.48 -11.67 -10.46
C VAL A 157 0.65 -10.16 -10.42
N GLY A 158 1.58 -9.63 -9.60
CA GLY A 158 1.82 -8.21 -9.47
C GLY A 158 2.40 -7.56 -10.73
N THR A 159 3.20 -8.29 -11.51
CA THR A 159 3.89 -7.71 -12.68
C THR A 159 3.10 -7.79 -13.99
N ARG A 160 1.94 -8.46 -14.00
CA ARG A 160 1.15 -8.71 -15.21
C ARG A 160 -0.22 -8.03 -15.17
N SER A 161 -1.31 -8.78 -15.24
CA SER A 161 -2.66 -8.19 -15.41
C SER A 161 -3.15 -7.41 -14.19
N VAL A 162 -2.62 -7.63 -12.98
CA VAL A 162 -2.90 -6.73 -11.84
C VAL A 162 -2.33 -5.34 -12.11
N LYS A 163 -1.10 -5.24 -12.62
CA LYS A 163 -0.51 -3.96 -13.03
C LYS A 163 -1.36 -3.30 -14.12
N GLN A 164 -1.80 -4.08 -15.11
CA GLN A 164 -2.72 -3.57 -16.15
C GLN A 164 -3.99 -2.99 -15.52
N LEU A 165 -4.67 -3.75 -14.64
CA LEU A 165 -5.90 -3.29 -13.97
C LEU A 165 -5.67 -2.00 -13.18
N PHE A 166 -4.55 -1.89 -12.46
CA PHE A 166 -4.23 -0.70 -11.67
C PHE A 166 -3.96 0.51 -12.56
N ILE A 167 -3.30 0.33 -13.70
CA ILE A 167 -3.10 1.39 -14.70
C ILE A 167 -4.46 1.85 -15.23
N GLU A 168 -5.34 0.93 -15.60
CA GLU A 168 -6.68 1.24 -16.11
C GLU A 168 -7.56 1.96 -15.09
N LEU A 169 -7.50 1.57 -13.80
CA LEU A 169 -8.19 2.28 -12.72
C LEU A 169 -7.67 3.71 -12.54
N ASN A 170 -6.35 3.92 -12.64
CA ASN A 170 -5.79 5.27 -12.56
C ASN A 170 -6.14 6.12 -13.79
N GLN A 171 -6.18 5.53 -14.98
CA GLN A 171 -6.68 6.20 -16.19
C GLN A 171 -8.17 6.55 -16.07
N PHE A 172 -8.97 5.64 -15.52
CA PHE A 172 -10.38 5.93 -15.24
C PHE A 172 -10.54 7.08 -14.23
N ARG A 173 -9.72 7.10 -13.15
CA ARG A 173 -9.70 8.22 -12.18
C ARG A 173 -9.41 9.55 -12.89
N MET A 174 -8.42 9.58 -13.78
CA MET A 174 -8.09 10.75 -14.59
C MET A 174 -9.29 11.19 -15.42
N LEU A 175 -9.91 10.25 -16.15
CA LEU A 175 -11.09 10.50 -16.99
C LEU A 175 -12.29 10.97 -16.15
N ALA A 176 -12.51 10.41 -14.96
CA ALA A 176 -13.61 10.80 -14.09
C ALA A 176 -13.46 12.24 -13.57
N ASN A 177 -12.23 12.70 -13.37
CA ASN A 177 -11.92 14.05 -12.90
C ASN A 177 -11.74 15.08 -14.03
N GLY A 178 -11.81 14.65 -15.30
CA GLY A 178 -11.60 15.55 -16.44
C GLY A 178 -10.17 16.07 -16.56
N TRP A 179 -9.18 15.26 -16.19
CA TRP A 179 -7.78 15.65 -16.21
C TRP A 179 -7.10 15.31 -17.54
N ASP A 180 -6.31 16.24 -18.06
CA ASP A 180 -5.52 16.05 -19.28
C ASP A 180 -4.25 15.21 -19.06
N THR A 181 -3.79 15.13 -17.83
CA THR A 181 -2.57 14.39 -17.45
C THR A 181 -2.78 13.55 -16.18
N PRO A 182 -2.16 12.36 -16.08
CA PRO A 182 -2.31 11.50 -14.90
C PRO A 182 -1.63 12.06 -13.64
N ASP A 183 -0.87 13.14 -13.77
CA ASP A 183 -0.04 13.70 -12.72
C ASP A 183 -0.73 14.76 -11.86
N GLN A 184 -2.03 14.95 -12.05
CA GLN A 184 -2.80 15.85 -11.20
C GLN A 184 -3.13 15.18 -9.86
N LEU A 185 -3.23 16.00 -8.81
CA LEU A 185 -3.64 15.56 -7.49
C LEU A 185 -5.13 15.81 -7.33
N ALA A 186 -5.86 14.79 -6.83
CA ALA A 186 -7.29 14.90 -6.63
C ALA A 186 -7.62 15.91 -5.54
N GLU A 187 -8.60 16.77 -5.83
CA GLU A 187 -9.26 17.59 -4.83
C GLU A 187 -10.26 16.74 -4.01
N SER A 188 -10.79 17.30 -2.91
CA SER A 188 -11.65 16.54 -2.01
C SER A 188 -12.92 16.03 -2.66
N ASP A 189 -13.45 16.78 -3.63
CA ASP A 189 -14.72 16.47 -4.32
C ASP A 189 -14.52 15.61 -5.57
N GLU A 190 -13.30 15.26 -5.89
CA GLU A 190 -12.94 14.46 -7.04
C GLU A 190 -12.82 12.98 -6.71
N THR A 191 -12.89 12.14 -7.75
CA THR A 191 -12.67 10.69 -7.64
C THR A 191 -11.25 10.42 -7.17
N GLN A 192 -11.12 9.58 -6.14
CA GLN A 192 -9.84 9.15 -5.56
C GLN A 192 -9.67 7.64 -5.64
N LEU A 193 -8.42 7.19 -5.69
CA LEU A 193 -8.04 5.79 -5.83
C LEU A 193 -6.97 5.42 -4.81
N ILE A 194 -7.29 4.42 -3.97
CA ILE A 194 -6.42 3.91 -2.90
C ILE A 194 -6.14 2.44 -3.14
N PHE A 195 -4.89 2.05 -3.00
CA PHE A 195 -4.44 0.66 -3.09
C PHE A 195 -4.09 0.12 -1.71
N VAL A 196 -4.65 -1.03 -1.35
CA VAL A 196 -4.36 -1.71 -0.08
C VAL A 196 -3.89 -3.13 -0.37
N GLY A 197 -2.79 -3.55 0.26
CA GLY A 197 -2.27 -4.91 0.13
C GLY A 197 -1.77 -5.46 1.46
N HIS A 198 -2.07 -6.74 1.74
CA HIS A 198 -1.62 -7.43 2.94
C HIS A 198 -0.69 -8.59 2.60
N SER A 199 0.41 -8.74 3.33
CA SER A 199 1.32 -9.89 3.20
C SER A 199 1.82 -10.06 1.76
N PHE A 200 1.61 -11.21 1.10
CA PHE A 200 1.87 -11.38 -0.33
C PHE A 200 0.98 -10.51 -1.22
N GLY A 201 -0.22 -10.11 -0.78
CA GLY A 201 -0.99 -9.09 -1.48
C GLY A 201 -0.30 -7.72 -1.43
N GLY A 202 0.44 -7.43 -0.36
CA GLY A 202 1.34 -6.28 -0.28
C GLY A 202 2.50 -6.38 -1.29
N LEU A 203 3.09 -7.56 -1.46
CA LEU A 203 4.08 -7.84 -2.51
C LEU A 203 3.49 -7.62 -3.91
N VAL A 204 2.31 -8.20 -4.21
CA VAL A 204 1.59 -8.01 -5.49
C VAL A 204 1.37 -6.53 -5.77
N THR A 205 0.81 -5.81 -4.82
CA THR A 205 0.51 -4.37 -4.95
C THR A 205 1.78 -3.56 -5.14
N TYR A 206 2.83 -3.85 -4.37
CA TYR A 206 4.12 -3.16 -4.50
C TYR A 206 4.74 -3.37 -5.88
N HIS A 207 4.82 -4.61 -6.37
CA HIS A 207 5.36 -4.92 -7.69
C HIS A 207 4.57 -4.27 -8.82
N ALA A 208 3.24 -4.20 -8.70
CA ALA A 208 2.40 -3.54 -9.69
C ALA A 208 2.65 -2.03 -9.78
N LEU A 209 3.02 -1.38 -8.66
CA LEU A 209 3.10 0.08 -8.54
C LEU A 209 4.53 0.62 -8.43
N TYR A 210 5.51 -0.22 -8.16
CA TYR A 210 6.88 0.19 -7.85
C TYR A 210 7.49 1.14 -8.89
N SER A 211 7.45 0.76 -10.17
CA SER A 211 8.04 1.57 -11.25
C SER A 211 7.40 2.96 -11.35
N GLU A 212 6.09 3.02 -11.18
CA GLU A 212 5.32 4.26 -11.26
C GLU A 212 5.60 5.19 -10.05
N ILE A 213 5.71 4.60 -8.85
CA ILE A 213 6.04 5.35 -7.63
C ILE A 213 7.46 5.91 -7.71
N LEU A 214 8.41 5.09 -8.17
CA LEU A 214 9.81 5.50 -8.32
C LEU A 214 9.97 6.62 -9.36
N GLU A 215 9.37 6.45 -10.55
CA GLU A 215 9.40 7.47 -11.61
C GLU A 215 8.84 8.81 -11.12
N ARG A 216 7.65 8.79 -10.49
CA ARG A 216 7.01 10.00 -9.95
C ARG A 216 7.82 10.64 -8.81
N GLY A 217 8.50 9.82 -8.02
CA GLY A 217 9.42 10.27 -6.98
C GLY A 217 10.64 11.01 -7.53
N LEU A 218 11.08 10.68 -8.73
CA LEU A 218 12.26 11.25 -9.38
C LEU A 218 11.95 12.41 -10.36
N GLN A 219 10.67 12.72 -10.59
CA GLN A 219 10.28 13.77 -11.53
C GLN A 219 10.86 15.14 -11.15
N VAL A 220 11.38 15.82 -12.15
CA VAL A 220 11.89 17.19 -12.06
C VAL A 220 11.09 18.13 -12.97
N ASN A 221 11.08 19.41 -12.65
CA ASN A 221 10.53 20.45 -13.53
C ASN A 221 11.56 20.88 -14.59
N ALA A 222 11.19 21.76 -15.49
CA ALA A 222 12.06 22.29 -16.55
C ALA A 222 13.32 23.01 -16.03
N LYS A 223 13.37 23.38 -14.75
CA LYS A 223 14.53 24.01 -14.09
C LYS A 223 15.41 22.98 -13.35
N GLY A 224 15.14 21.67 -13.50
CA GLY A 224 15.86 20.61 -12.80
C GLY A 224 15.50 20.43 -11.33
N ASN A 225 14.50 21.14 -10.80
CA ASN A 225 14.06 20.99 -9.41
C ASN A 225 13.07 19.82 -9.30
N TYR A 226 13.19 19.02 -8.23
CA TYR A 226 12.25 17.94 -7.94
C TYR A 226 10.83 18.47 -7.78
N ARG A 227 9.87 17.78 -8.41
CA ARG A 227 8.45 18.02 -8.20
C ARG A 227 7.98 17.41 -6.88
N VAL A 228 6.78 17.76 -6.46
CA VAL A 228 6.06 17.07 -5.37
C VAL A 228 6.00 15.59 -5.68
N ALA A 229 6.30 14.75 -4.69
CA ALA A 229 6.13 13.33 -4.86
C ALA A 229 4.63 12.99 -4.90
N LYS A 230 4.22 12.35 -5.98
CA LYS A 230 2.83 11.94 -6.23
C LYS A 230 2.71 10.44 -6.15
N SER A 231 1.62 9.94 -5.60
CA SER A 231 1.28 8.52 -5.64
C SER A 231 0.85 8.11 -7.05
N PHE A 232 0.91 6.83 -7.33
CA PHE A 232 0.08 6.24 -8.36
C PHE A 232 -1.32 6.01 -7.75
N GLY A 233 -2.37 6.57 -8.35
CA GLY A 233 -3.58 6.84 -7.60
C GLY A 233 -3.38 7.97 -6.60
N ASP A 234 -3.97 7.88 -5.42
CA ASP A 234 -3.84 8.88 -4.35
C ASP A 234 -3.06 8.39 -3.14
N PHE A 235 -3.09 7.07 -2.89
CA PHE A 235 -2.37 6.48 -1.75
C PHE A 235 -2.19 4.97 -1.89
N VAL A 236 -1.09 4.44 -1.34
CA VAL A 236 -0.80 3.01 -1.24
C VAL A 236 -0.57 2.62 0.22
N LEU A 237 -1.35 1.68 0.73
CA LEU A 237 -1.21 1.11 2.07
C LEU A 237 -0.80 -0.37 1.98
N LEU A 238 0.34 -0.71 2.52
CA LEU A 238 0.84 -2.08 2.60
C LEU A 238 0.94 -2.50 4.07
N VAL A 239 0.24 -3.57 4.44
CA VAL A 239 0.20 -4.05 5.83
C VAL A 239 0.93 -5.39 5.93
N ASN A 240 1.88 -5.49 6.85
CA ASN A 240 2.75 -6.66 7.02
C ASN A 240 3.26 -7.24 5.68
N PRO A 241 3.75 -6.40 4.73
CA PRO A 241 4.06 -6.89 3.39
C PRO A 241 5.26 -7.86 3.40
N ALA A 242 5.14 -8.92 2.62
CA ALA A 242 6.12 -9.99 2.57
C ALA A 242 7.06 -9.85 1.35
N PHE A 243 7.82 -8.74 1.29
CA PHE A 243 8.88 -8.53 0.31
C PHE A 243 10.14 -7.96 0.96
N GLU A 244 11.26 -8.18 0.31
CA GLU A 244 12.59 -7.85 0.79
C GLU A 244 12.83 -6.34 0.88
N GLY A 245 13.59 -5.91 1.87
CA GLY A 245 14.02 -4.51 1.98
C GLY A 245 14.80 -4.03 0.77
N SER A 246 15.56 -4.91 0.11
CA SER A 246 16.29 -4.59 -1.13
C SER A 246 15.37 -4.13 -2.26
N ALA A 247 14.13 -4.62 -2.32
CA ALA A 247 13.15 -4.14 -3.29
C ALA A 247 12.70 -2.69 -3.02
N TYR A 248 12.74 -2.25 -1.76
CA TYR A 248 12.40 -0.87 -1.37
C TYR A 248 13.59 0.10 -1.47
N GLU A 249 14.82 -0.39 -1.49
CA GLU A 249 16.04 0.44 -1.50
C GLU A 249 16.03 1.55 -2.55
N PRO A 250 15.61 1.33 -3.82
CA PRO A 250 15.61 2.41 -4.82
C PRO A 250 14.64 3.55 -4.48
N ILE A 251 13.47 3.26 -3.87
CA ILE A 251 12.55 4.31 -3.39
C ILE A 251 13.17 5.07 -2.22
N TRP A 252 13.82 4.36 -1.30
CA TRP A 252 14.51 4.96 -0.17
C TRP A 252 15.63 5.89 -0.64
N GLN A 253 16.47 5.44 -1.57
CA GLN A 253 17.55 6.26 -2.15
C GLN A 253 17.01 7.47 -2.91
N ALA A 254 15.97 7.29 -3.74
CA ALA A 254 15.32 8.39 -4.44
C ALA A 254 14.76 9.45 -3.47
N ALA A 255 14.19 9.00 -2.34
CA ALA A 255 13.70 9.91 -1.31
C ALA A 255 14.82 10.72 -0.64
N GLN A 256 16.02 10.14 -0.47
CA GLN A 256 17.19 10.79 0.13
C GLN A 256 17.82 11.88 -0.76
N LEU A 257 17.49 11.91 -2.06
CA LEU A 257 17.95 12.97 -2.97
C LEU A 257 17.41 14.36 -2.60
N ARG A 258 16.52 14.44 -1.62
CA ARG A 258 15.89 15.67 -1.14
C ARG A 258 16.21 15.87 0.34
N ALA A 259 16.56 17.09 0.72
CA ALA A 259 16.75 17.43 2.13
C ALA A 259 15.43 17.41 2.92
N CYS A 260 14.34 17.80 2.26
CA CYS A 260 13.00 17.79 2.85
C CYS A 260 11.92 17.81 1.76
N TYR A 261 10.68 17.58 2.19
CA TYR A 261 9.48 17.73 1.35
C TYR A 261 8.64 18.93 1.80
N PRO A 262 7.79 19.51 0.92
CA PRO A 262 6.92 20.63 1.28
C PRO A 262 6.00 20.32 2.47
N THR A 263 5.54 21.35 3.18
CA THR A 263 4.60 21.22 4.33
C THR A 263 3.30 20.53 3.96
N TRP A 264 2.88 20.71 2.73
CA TRP A 264 1.65 20.17 2.17
C TRP A 264 1.85 18.82 1.43
N GLN A 265 3.04 18.18 1.52
CA GLN A 265 3.28 16.86 0.95
C GLN A 265 2.41 15.81 1.64
N LYS A 266 1.49 15.23 0.89
CA LYS A 266 0.69 14.08 1.38
C LYS A 266 1.52 12.79 1.36
N PRO A 267 1.21 11.83 2.24
CA PRO A 267 1.75 10.48 2.12
C PRO A 267 1.44 9.88 0.75
N VAL A 268 2.45 9.28 0.13
CA VAL A 268 2.34 8.57 -1.15
C VAL A 268 2.12 7.09 -0.91
N MET A 269 2.89 6.53 0.04
CA MET A 269 2.82 5.13 0.42
C MET A 269 3.11 5.00 1.92
N ALA A 270 2.36 4.13 2.60
CA ALA A 270 2.65 3.69 3.95
C ALA A 270 2.78 2.17 4.00
N ILE A 271 3.88 1.71 4.55
CA ILE A 271 4.14 0.32 4.91
C ILE A 271 3.96 0.24 6.42
N VAL A 272 2.96 -0.49 6.91
CA VAL A 272 2.72 -0.69 8.33
C VAL A 272 3.05 -2.14 8.68
N THR A 273 3.99 -2.34 9.61
CA THR A 273 4.42 -3.68 10.01
C THR A 273 4.36 -3.82 11.53
N SER A 274 3.73 -4.90 11.98
CA SER A 274 3.70 -5.25 13.40
C SER A 274 5.06 -5.75 13.87
N SER A 275 5.49 -5.29 15.03
CA SER A 275 6.68 -5.86 15.71
C SER A 275 6.46 -7.30 16.18
N ALA A 276 5.20 -7.75 16.29
CA ALA A 276 4.79 -9.12 16.66
C ALA A 276 4.54 -10.04 15.44
N ASP A 277 4.69 -9.53 14.22
CA ASP A 277 4.52 -10.34 13.01
C ASP A 277 5.64 -11.39 12.87
N TRP A 278 5.38 -12.59 13.38
CA TRP A 278 6.31 -13.70 13.34
C TRP A 278 6.60 -14.17 11.90
N ALA A 279 5.61 -14.10 11.00
CA ALA A 279 5.74 -14.60 9.62
C ALA A 279 6.77 -13.79 8.82
N THR A 280 6.68 -12.46 8.85
CA THR A 280 7.62 -11.60 8.12
C THR A 280 8.92 -11.34 8.88
N ARG A 281 8.90 -11.47 10.22
CA ARG A 281 10.08 -11.22 11.05
C ARG A 281 11.04 -12.40 11.11
N TYR A 282 10.53 -13.64 11.18
CA TYR A 282 11.34 -14.84 11.41
C TYR A 282 11.19 -15.89 10.30
N ALA A 283 9.96 -16.24 9.91
CA ALA A 283 9.75 -17.28 8.89
C ALA A 283 10.25 -16.83 7.52
N PHE A 284 10.03 -15.58 7.15
CA PHE A 284 10.51 -15.04 5.89
C PHE A 284 12.06 -15.07 5.78
N PRO A 285 12.84 -14.52 6.73
CA PRO A 285 14.30 -14.62 6.70
C PRO A 285 14.81 -16.06 6.71
N ALA A 286 14.20 -16.96 7.50
CA ALA A 286 14.60 -18.36 7.52
C ALA A 286 14.49 -19.02 6.15
N GLY A 287 13.46 -18.72 5.39
CA GLY A 287 13.31 -19.22 4.03
C GLY A 287 14.26 -18.57 3.02
N ARG A 288 14.90 -17.46 3.36
CA ARG A 288 15.87 -16.77 2.51
C ARG A 288 17.32 -17.16 2.79
N LEU A 289 17.58 -18.13 3.65
CA LEU A 289 18.96 -18.56 3.96
C LEU A 289 19.78 -18.94 2.72
N TYR A 290 19.14 -19.42 1.64
CA TYR A 290 19.83 -19.69 0.36
C TYR A 290 20.49 -18.44 -0.24
N THR A 291 20.01 -17.23 0.08
CA THR A 291 20.59 -15.98 -0.43
C THR A 291 21.96 -15.68 0.20
N LEU A 292 22.35 -16.39 1.25
CA LEU A 292 23.70 -16.30 1.82
C LEU A 292 24.79 -16.70 0.81
N ALA A 293 24.43 -17.53 -0.18
CA ALA A 293 25.30 -17.90 -1.28
C ALA A 293 25.36 -16.86 -2.40
N GLN A 294 24.51 -15.84 -2.38
CA GLN A 294 24.53 -14.75 -3.35
C GLN A 294 25.56 -13.70 -2.96
N SER A 295 26.16 -13.05 -3.96
CA SER A 295 27.07 -11.95 -3.72
C SER A 295 26.28 -10.72 -3.20
N ALA A 296 26.87 -10.03 -2.21
CA ALA A 296 26.38 -8.77 -1.68
C ALA A 296 27.58 -7.82 -1.59
N SER A 297 27.57 -6.75 -2.35
CA SER A 297 28.71 -5.86 -2.53
C SER A 297 28.67 -4.62 -1.63
N LEU A 298 27.47 -4.22 -1.21
CA LEU A 298 27.29 -3.01 -0.41
C LEU A 298 27.15 -3.35 1.10
N PRO A 299 27.68 -2.50 2.00
CA PRO A 299 27.46 -2.64 3.42
C PRO A 299 25.95 -2.65 3.77
N GLY A 300 25.51 -3.63 4.55
CA GLY A 300 24.10 -3.79 4.91
C GLY A 300 23.19 -4.38 3.83
N GLU A 301 23.68 -4.62 2.62
CA GLU A 301 22.88 -5.21 1.53
C GLU A 301 22.36 -6.59 1.89
N ARG A 302 23.19 -7.43 2.53
CA ARG A 302 22.80 -8.77 2.97
C ARG A 302 21.59 -8.75 3.91
N GLU A 303 21.53 -7.78 4.82
CA GLU A 303 20.39 -7.59 5.72
C GLU A 303 19.13 -7.24 4.94
N THR A 304 19.23 -6.34 3.95
CA THR A 304 18.07 -5.92 3.13
C THR A 304 17.55 -7.04 2.22
N VAL A 305 18.40 -7.95 1.78
CA VAL A 305 18.02 -9.14 0.98
C VAL A 305 17.34 -10.19 1.84
N MET A 306 17.76 -10.33 3.12
CA MET A 306 17.24 -11.35 4.03
C MET A 306 15.91 -10.98 4.68
N HIS A 307 15.74 -9.72 5.07
CA HIS A 307 14.61 -9.28 5.87
C HIS A 307 13.58 -8.50 5.06
N THR A 308 12.31 -8.56 5.50
CA THR A 308 11.26 -7.74 4.92
C THR A 308 11.43 -6.27 5.28
N VAL A 309 10.98 -5.39 4.41
CA VAL A 309 11.16 -3.93 4.51
C VAL A 309 10.73 -3.36 5.87
N GLY A 310 9.62 -3.83 6.44
CA GLY A 310 9.06 -3.28 7.68
C GLY A 310 9.84 -3.64 8.95
N HIS A 311 10.71 -4.66 8.90
CA HIS A 311 11.57 -5.06 10.03
C HIS A 311 12.97 -4.44 10.00
N LEU A 312 13.30 -3.70 8.94
CA LEU A 312 14.59 -3.03 8.80
C LEU A 312 14.55 -1.65 9.44
N GLU A 313 15.34 -1.46 10.50
CA GLU A 313 15.37 -0.21 11.24
C GLU A 313 15.81 0.98 10.39
N ARG A 314 16.72 0.75 9.45
CA ARG A 314 17.20 1.79 8.52
C ARG A 314 16.11 2.47 7.71
N TYR A 315 14.99 1.76 7.42
CA TYR A 315 13.86 2.31 6.66
C TYR A 315 12.74 2.84 7.55
N ARG A 316 12.74 2.50 8.86
CA ARG A 316 11.65 2.87 9.77
C ARG A 316 11.57 4.36 9.97
N THR A 317 10.52 4.98 9.45
CA THR A 317 10.29 6.43 9.56
C THR A 317 9.47 6.80 10.78
N HIS A 318 8.55 5.93 11.21
CA HIS A 318 7.61 6.22 12.31
C HIS A 318 7.35 4.99 13.18
N ARG A 319 6.90 5.28 14.40
CA ARG A 319 6.23 4.32 15.29
C ARG A 319 4.77 4.71 15.44
N LEU A 320 3.87 3.73 15.41
CA LEU A 320 2.45 3.90 15.67
C LEU A 320 2.16 3.45 17.10
N VAL A 321 1.62 4.35 17.91
CA VAL A 321 1.28 4.11 19.30
C VAL A 321 -0.11 4.63 19.63
N THR A 322 -0.72 4.10 20.69
CA THR A 322 -2.02 4.54 21.24
C THR A 322 -1.87 5.09 22.64
N GLY A 323 -2.88 5.85 23.10
CA GLY A 323 -2.93 6.37 24.47
C GLY A 323 -2.14 7.66 24.69
N PRO A 324 -2.09 8.14 25.93
CA PRO A 324 -1.35 9.34 26.30
C PRO A 324 0.17 9.14 26.16
N PRO A 325 0.94 10.23 26.03
CA PRO A 325 2.40 10.15 26.05
C PRO A 325 2.91 9.41 27.31
N ALA A 326 3.90 8.53 27.14
CA ALA A 326 4.60 7.96 28.27
C ALA A 326 5.42 9.05 28.97
N ALA A 327 5.68 8.89 30.30
CA ALA A 327 6.38 9.89 31.08
C ALA A 327 7.82 10.16 30.60
N ASP A 328 8.43 9.18 29.94
CA ASP A 328 9.76 9.22 29.34
C ASP A 328 9.74 9.54 27.83
N GLU A 329 8.55 9.79 27.26
CA GLU A 329 8.43 10.12 25.85
C GLU A 329 8.90 11.57 25.61
N PRO A 330 9.79 11.82 24.64
CA PRO A 330 10.24 13.17 24.32
C PRO A 330 9.05 14.09 24.03
N PRO A 331 9.12 15.38 24.43
CA PRO A 331 8.02 16.31 24.19
C PRO A 331 7.66 16.33 22.72
N ALA A 332 6.35 16.15 22.44
CA ALA A 332 5.80 16.15 21.09
C ALA A 332 5.84 17.57 20.51
N LEU A 333 6.52 17.75 19.40
CA LEU A 333 6.30 18.92 18.54
C LEU A 333 5.23 18.52 17.51
N ALA A 334 4.19 19.36 17.35
CA ALA A 334 3.35 19.26 16.17
C ALA A 334 4.25 19.39 14.94
N GLU A 335 4.04 18.58 13.92
CA GLU A 335 4.88 18.56 12.71
C GLU A 335 4.97 19.96 12.06
N ASP A 336 3.90 20.75 12.21
CA ASP A 336 3.82 22.15 11.75
C ASP A 336 4.61 23.14 12.64
N ALA A 337 4.81 22.83 13.93
CA ALA A 337 5.56 23.69 14.86
C ALA A 337 7.07 23.42 14.85
N ALA A 338 7.50 22.26 14.37
CA ALA A 338 8.93 21.90 14.26
C ALA A 338 9.68 22.75 13.23
N GLN A 339 8.96 23.49 12.37
CA GLN A 339 9.53 24.21 11.24
C GLN A 339 10.16 25.57 11.58
N GLY A 340 9.80 26.15 12.70
CA GLY A 340 10.35 27.46 13.10
C GLY A 340 11.27 27.46 14.32
N ARG A 341 11.39 26.35 15.05
CA ARG A 341 12.07 26.29 16.34
C ARG A 341 12.97 25.06 16.55
N ALA A 342 13.68 24.64 15.53
CA ALA A 342 14.66 23.54 15.62
C ALA A 342 15.80 23.81 16.64
N SER A 343 15.87 25.01 17.21
CA SER A 343 16.90 25.44 18.13
C SER A 343 16.59 25.30 19.64
N ALA A 344 15.32 25.01 20.01
CA ALA A 344 14.91 25.13 21.40
C ALA A 344 14.84 23.81 22.20
N GLN A 345 14.68 22.64 21.54
CA GLN A 345 14.66 21.34 22.23
C GLN A 345 15.26 20.25 21.35
N PRO A 346 16.52 19.86 21.56
CA PRO A 346 17.26 18.91 20.72
C PRO A 346 16.67 17.49 20.68
N ASN A 347 15.77 17.13 21.59
CA ASN A 347 15.17 15.79 21.71
C ASN A 347 13.69 15.74 21.34
N ALA A 348 13.09 16.81 20.83
CA ALA A 348 11.66 16.80 20.49
C ALA A 348 11.42 16.06 19.16
N ARG A 349 10.51 15.08 19.17
CA ARG A 349 10.13 14.29 17.99
C ARG A 349 8.87 14.83 17.36
N ALA A 350 8.81 14.85 16.02
CA ALA A 350 7.58 15.18 15.31
C ALA A 350 6.52 14.10 15.54
N VAL A 351 5.31 14.51 15.93
CA VAL A 351 4.18 13.63 16.23
C VAL A 351 2.96 14.07 15.43
N THR A 352 2.45 13.18 14.59
CA THR A 352 1.17 13.35 13.89
C THR A 352 0.07 12.62 14.65
N ARG A 353 -1.01 13.33 15.01
CA ARG A 353 -2.16 12.75 15.72
C ARG A 353 -3.26 12.36 14.73
N ILE A 354 -3.84 11.17 14.93
CA ILE A 354 -4.93 10.61 14.14
C ILE A 354 -5.94 10.01 15.13
N GLY A 355 -6.90 10.81 15.58
CA GLY A 355 -7.76 10.39 16.69
C GLY A 355 -6.95 10.06 17.95
N ASP A 356 -7.14 8.85 18.48
CA ASP A 356 -6.40 8.34 19.66
C ASP A 356 -5.02 7.78 19.33
N PHE A 357 -4.62 7.82 18.05
CA PHE A 357 -3.33 7.30 17.58
C PHE A 357 -2.32 8.42 17.40
N ARG A 358 -1.05 8.07 17.60
CA ARG A 358 0.09 8.96 17.38
C ARG A 358 1.14 8.28 16.51
N LEU A 359 1.49 8.93 15.40
CA LEU A 359 2.65 8.59 14.59
C LEU A 359 3.84 9.40 15.09
N ILE A 360 4.80 8.72 15.70
CA ILE A 360 6.02 9.33 16.27
C ILE A 360 7.16 9.10 15.29
N LYS A 361 7.73 10.19 14.76
CA LYS A 361 8.89 10.09 13.85
C LYS A 361 10.07 9.46 14.55
N THR A 362 10.77 8.54 13.88
CA THR A 362 12.00 7.90 14.38
C THR A 362 13.25 8.77 14.10
N GLU A 363 14.35 8.47 14.77
CA GLU A 363 15.64 9.15 14.60
C GLU A 363 16.46 8.56 13.45
N ASN A 364 15.83 8.28 12.32
CA ASN A 364 16.57 7.83 11.16
C ASN A 364 16.90 9.00 10.20
N ALA A 365 17.73 8.72 9.20
CA ALA A 365 18.17 9.70 8.20
C ALA A 365 17.07 10.11 7.20
N ALA A 366 15.80 9.76 7.45
CA ALA A 366 14.71 10.10 6.54
C ALA A 366 14.53 11.63 6.45
N PRO A 367 14.39 12.19 5.23
CA PRO A 367 14.09 13.60 5.04
C PRO A 367 12.85 14.04 5.80
N ALA A 368 12.80 15.32 6.18
CA ALA A 368 11.61 15.85 6.81
C ALA A 368 10.41 15.73 5.87
N ARG A 369 9.27 15.26 6.41
CA ARG A 369 8.02 15.05 5.65
C ARG A 369 8.14 14.10 4.46
N MET A 370 9.04 13.11 4.55
CA MET A 370 9.17 12.05 3.54
C MET A 370 7.82 11.34 3.33
N PRO A 371 7.31 11.26 2.09
CA PRO A 371 5.96 10.73 1.83
C PRO A 371 5.88 9.20 1.75
N TYR A 372 7.00 8.51 1.85
CA TYR A 372 7.11 7.06 1.84
C TYR A 372 7.32 6.59 3.27
N LEU A 373 6.22 6.28 3.95
CA LEU A 373 6.23 5.96 5.37
C LEU A 373 6.50 4.48 5.59
N VAL A 374 7.44 4.15 6.46
CA VAL A 374 7.63 2.80 7.01
C VAL A 374 7.34 2.89 8.50
N ILE A 375 6.22 2.32 8.90
CA ILE A 375 5.61 2.49 10.22
C ILE A 375 5.67 1.16 10.98
N GLN A 376 6.25 1.17 12.16
CA GLN A 376 6.19 0.04 13.07
C GLN A 376 5.00 0.18 14.02
N ALA A 377 4.11 -0.82 14.04
CA ALA A 377 3.03 -0.96 15.02
C ALA A 377 3.43 -1.93 16.12
N GLY A 378 2.99 -1.68 17.34
CA GLY A 378 3.16 -2.59 18.46
C GLY A 378 2.14 -3.74 18.46
N PRO A 379 2.36 -4.80 19.29
CA PRO A 379 1.45 -5.95 19.41
C PRO A 379 0.07 -5.57 19.94
N GLU A 380 -0.05 -4.45 20.65
CA GLU A 380 -1.32 -3.91 21.15
C GLU A 380 -2.23 -3.39 20.02
N LEU A 381 -1.67 -3.15 18.83
CA LEU A 381 -2.38 -2.68 17.64
C LEU A 381 -2.57 -3.80 16.61
N ILE A 382 -1.55 -4.62 16.41
CA ILE A 382 -1.59 -5.78 15.52
C ILE A 382 -0.84 -6.91 16.23
N ALA A 383 -1.57 -7.85 16.82
CA ALA A 383 -1.00 -8.88 17.68
C ALA A 383 -0.22 -9.96 16.92
N ASP A 384 -0.53 -10.20 15.65
CA ASP A 384 0.16 -11.14 14.78
C ASP A 384 0.09 -10.74 13.30
N HIS A 385 0.55 -11.61 12.41
CA HIS A 385 0.57 -11.37 10.95
C HIS A 385 -0.79 -11.03 10.35
N ASN A 386 -1.87 -11.64 10.85
CA ASN A 386 -3.22 -11.56 10.29
C ASN A 386 -4.17 -10.66 11.10
N ASP A 387 -3.76 -10.20 12.29
CA ASP A 387 -4.60 -9.43 13.20
C ASP A 387 -4.80 -7.96 12.78
N PHE A 388 -4.43 -7.58 11.58
CA PHE A 388 -4.59 -6.20 11.07
C PHE A 388 -6.05 -5.83 10.77
N TRP A 389 -6.99 -6.78 10.79
CA TRP A 389 -8.42 -6.54 10.64
C TRP A 389 -9.14 -6.24 11.95
N ASN A 390 -8.47 -6.26 13.10
CA ASN A 390 -9.09 -5.90 14.36
C ASN A 390 -9.63 -4.46 14.35
N ASP A 391 -10.61 -4.17 15.21
CA ASP A 391 -11.32 -2.90 15.22
C ASP A 391 -10.40 -1.70 15.46
N ARG A 392 -9.37 -1.88 16.28
CA ARG A 392 -8.43 -0.81 16.65
C ARG A 392 -7.56 -0.40 15.47
N PHE A 393 -6.94 -1.36 14.78
CA PHE A 393 -6.11 -1.04 13.61
C PHE A 393 -6.96 -0.59 12.41
N ARG A 394 -8.18 -1.13 12.26
CA ARG A 394 -9.13 -0.65 11.25
C ARG A 394 -9.54 0.81 11.52
N ALA A 395 -9.78 1.20 12.79
CA ALA A 395 -10.04 2.59 13.16
C ALA A 395 -8.87 3.53 12.82
N PHE A 396 -7.63 3.08 13.08
CA PHE A 396 -6.44 3.79 12.62
C PHE A 396 -6.42 3.95 11.11
N THR A 397 -6.63 2.87 10.36
CA THR A 397 -6.61 2.88 8.89
C THR A 397 -7.63 3.86 8.31
N VAL A 398 -8.88 3.80 8.80
CA VAL A 398 -9.95 4.73 8.39
C VAL A 398 -9.60 6.17 8.76
N GLY A 399 -9.13 6.39 9.97
CA GLY A 399 -8.72 7.72 10.43
C GLY A 399 -7.53 8.28 9.65
N PHE A 400 -6.54 7.45 9.32
CA PHE A 400 -5.38 7.83 8.51
C PHE A 400 -5.83 8.23 7.10
N ILE A 401 -6.63 7.40 6.44
CA ILE A 401 -7.18 7.70 5.11
C ILE A 401 -7.98 9.01 5.17
N ALA A 402 -8.91 9.13 6.12
CA ALA A 402 -9.77 10.32 6.24
C ALA A 402 -8.95 11.61 6.45
N ASN A 403 -8.00 11.60 7.38
CA ASN A 403 -7.29 12.81 7.80
C ASN A 403 -6.09 13.15 6.90
N GLN A 404 -5.33 12.13 6.44
CA GLN A 404 -4.09 12.38 5.70
C GLN A 404 -4.29 12.37 4.19
N ILE A 405 -5.27 11.63 3.68
CA ILE A 405 -5.46 11.44 2.24
C ILE A 405 -6.67 12.21 1.74
N LEU A 406 -7.84 12.05 2.39
CA LEU A 406 -9.10 12.60 1.91
C LEU A 406 -9.35 14.05 2.35
N SER A 407 -8.68 14.52 3.42
CA SER A 407 -8.88 15.88 3.94
C SER A 407 -8.22 16.93 3.05
N GLN A 408 -8.83 18.13 3.05
CA GLN A 408 -8.28 19.30 2.36
C GLN A 408 -7.39 20.18 3.23
N GLN A 409 -7.20 19.88 4.51
CA GLN A 409 -6.45 20.76 5.40
C GLN A 409 -5.04 21.05 4.85
N GLY A 410 -4.83 22.29 4.43
CA GLY A 410 -3.56 22.79 3.88
C GLY A 410 -3.29 22.52 2.40
N TRP A 411 -4.27 21.96 1.66
CA TRP A 411 -4.07 21.57 0.27
C TRP A 411 -5.13 22.15 -0.66
N THR A 412 -4.73 23.03 -1.58
CA THR A 412 -5.44 23.29 -2.83
C THR A 412 -4.52 22.82 -3.98
N ALA A 413 -4.84 21.71 -4.61
CA ALA A 413 -3.99 21.05 -5.61
C ALA A 413 -3.52 21.97 -6.74
N ARG A 414 -4.39 22.89 -7.17
CA ARG A 414 -4.11 23.86 -8.25
C ARG A 414 -3.36 25.12 -7.77
N GLY A 415 -3.48 25.47 -6.50
CA GLY A 415 -2.75 26.61 -5.91
C GLY A 415 -1.32 26.28 -5.53
N ALA A 416 -1.06 25.05 -5.13
CA ALA A 416 0.24 24.61 -4.63
C ALA A 416 1.34 24.50 -5.72
N GLU A 417 0.97 24.22 -6.98
CA GLU A 417 1.94 24.30 -8.10
C GLU A 417 2.28 25.77 -8.46
N ARG A 418 1.39 26.73 -8.16
CA ARG A 418 1.60 28.15 -8.46
C ARG A 418 2.29 28.93 -7.35
N ALA A 419 2.14 28.49 -6.12
CA ALA A 419 2.65 29.20 -4.94
C ALA A 419 3.57 28.28 -4.11
N ALA A 420 4.72 27.89 -4.64
CA ALA A 420 5.85 27.59 -3.77
C ALA A 420 6.37 28.95 -3.27
N PRO A 421 6.11 29.37 -2.02
CA PRO A 421 6.64 30.63 -1.52
C PRO A 421 8.18 30.51 -1.52
N ALA A 422 8.81 31.48 -2.16
CA ALA A 422 10.25 31.63 -2.15
C ALA A 422 10.70 32.06 -0.75
N GLY A 423 10.73 31.15 0.21
CA GLY A 423 11.17 31.52 1.55
C GLY A 423 10.96 30.48 2.65
N GLU A 424 10.14 29.46 2.44
CA GLU A 424 9.93 28.47 3.49
C GLU A 424 11.01 27.38 3.56
N ALA A 425 11.21 26.91 4.74
CA ALA A 425 12.27 26.10 5.37
C ALA A 425 12.84 24.88 4.64
N CYS A 426 12.54 24.66 3.36
CA CYS A 426 13.23 23.77 2.45
C CYS A 426 14.06 24.56 1.44
N ALA A 427 14.88 25.52 1.90
CA ALA A 427 15.79 26.29 1.03
C ALA A 427 16.74 25.41 0.18
N ALA A 428 16.95 24.16 0.58
CA ALA A 428 17.66 23.16 -0.22
C ALA A 428 16.91 22.73 -1.49
N PHE A 429 15.64 23.10 -1.66
CA PHE A 429 14.92 22.92 -2.92
C PHE A 429 15.50 23.77 -4.07
N ARG A 430 16.36 24.76 -3.75
CA ARG A 430 16.94 25.68 -4.75
C ARG A 430 18.29 25.25 -5.30
N SER A 431 19.02 24.40 -4.64
CA SER A 431 20.34 23.96 -5.11
C SER A 431 20.30 22.54 -5.66
N GLY A 432 19.47 22.31 -6.64
CA GLY A 432 19.51 21.09 -7.46
C GLY A 432 20.75 20.97 -8.35
N ALA A 433 21.85 21.47 -7.92
CA ALA A 433 23.16 21.11 -8.39
C ALA A 433 23.76 20.02 -7.49
N ALA A 434 22.99 18.96 -7.24
CA ALA A 434 23.63 17.68 -7.07
C ALA A 434 24.14 17.29 -8.47
N THR A 435 25.29 17.79 -8.85
CA THR A 435 26.13 17.10 -9.82
C THR A 435 26.11 15.65 -9.38
N VAL A 436 25.49 14.80 -10.18
CA VAL A 436 25.78 13.37 -10.16
C VAL A 436 27.28 13.32 -10.45
N SER A 437 28.08 13.28 -9.39
CA SER A 437 29.50 12.99 -9.53
C SER A 437 29.54 11.57 -10.06
N PRO A 438 29.99 11.31 -11.28
CA PRO A 438 30.16 9.95 -11.74
C PRO A 438 31.08 9.29 -10.73
N ALA A 439 30.65 8.15 -10.20
CA ALA A 439 31.46 7.33 -9.32
C ALA A 439 32.83 7.19 -9.97
N ALA A 440 33.89 7.56 -9.23
CA ALA A 440 35.26 7.41 -9.70
C ALA A 440 35.44 5.93 -10.13
N PRO A 441 36.06 5.68 -11.28
CA PRO A 441 36.35 4.34 -11.72
C PRO A 441 37.23 3.67 -10.67
N HIS A 442 36.77 2.54 -10.13
CA HIS A 442 37.59 1.67 -9.29
C HIS A 442 38.77 1.21 -10.14
N THR A 443 39.93 1.80 -9.90
CA THR A 443 41.21 1.20 -10.32
C THR A 443 41.40 -0.09 -9.55
N GLN A 444 41.74 -1.14 -10.26
CA GLN A 444 41.98 -2.54 -9.86
C GLN A 444 42.89 -2.70 -8.66
#